data_671ef702e6c045bc7094496e8e7d957e
#
_entry.id   671ef702e6c045bc7094496e8e7d957e
#
_cell.length_a   1.000
_cell.length_b   1.000
_cell.length_c   1.000
_cell.angle_alpha   90.00
_cell.angle_beta   90.00
_cell.angle_gamma   90.00
#
_symmetry.space_group_name_H-M   'P 1'
#
loop_
_entity.id
_entity.type
_entity.pdbx_description
1 polymer ?
#
loop_
_entity_poly.entity_id
_entity_poly.type
_entity_poly.pdbx_seq_one_letter_code
_entity_poly.pdbx_strand_id
1 'polypeptide(L)'
;MPYRVAIVTTHPIQYQAPWFRAMAAHPELDLEVFFCHQATPSQQAAAGFGVEFDWDVPLLEGYRYRFLKNVAADPSVGHFGGLDTPEIRDIIAEQRFHAVINCGWHRKSYWQSIRACWKTRTPVMVRSDSHLHTERTALKEALKLPAYRLFIPRMDACLAVGRWARDYFLHYGARPDRIFLVPHAVDERWFSGHAARLAPCRPQLRADWKLPDGAAVFLWAAKFIPKKRPLDFLRSLEIAARGGARVHGLMVGDGPLRAASEAFARQHSVPVTFAGFLNQSEIVKSYVACDMLVLCSDGGETWGLVANEAMVCGRPCMVSDKVGCGPDLVTPETGAVFPLGDVDRLAALMSKFAADRDCLRTMGEAAARKIKQYSTDAAVRGVLEAVHAVTR
;
A
#
# COMPACT_ATOMS: atom_id res chain seq x y z
N MET A 1 -23.18 11.63 -21.41
CA MET A 1 -22.72 10.23 -21.51
C MET A 1 -21.55 10.05 -20.54
N PRO A 2 -21.37 8.88 -19.91
CA PRO A 2 -20.24 8.64 -19.04
C PRO A 2 -18.91 8.69 -19.81
N TYR A 3 -17.85 9.07 -19.12
CA TYR A 3 -16.50 9.05 -19.69
C TYR A 3 -16.00 7.60 -19.78
N ARG A 4 -15.65 7.15 -20.98
CA ARG A 4 -15.03 5.85 -21.18
C ARG A 4 -13.56 5.91 -20.74
N VAL A 5 -13.23 5.22 -19.66
CA VAL A 5 -11.89 5.23 -19.05
C VAL A 5 -11.31 3.82 -19.06
N ALA A 6 -10.11 3.68 -19.58
CA ALA A 6 -9.34 2.45 -19.48
C ALA A 6 -8.32 2.54 -18.35
N ILE A 7 -8.17 1.45 -17.59
CA ILE A 7 -7.03 1.28 -16.66
C ILE A 7 -6.16 0.14 -17.16
N VAL A 8 -4.86 0.40 -17.29
CA VAL A 8 -3.85 -0.64 -17.59
C VAL A 8 -3.03 -0.88 -16.33
N THR A 9 -3.08 -2.11 -15.83
CA THR A 9 -2.38 -2.52 -14.59
C THR A 9 -1.71 -3.89 -14.75
N THR A 10 -0.85 -4.26 -13.81
CA THR A 10 -0.06 -5.50 -13.91
C THR A 10 -0.93 -6.76 -13.78
N HIS A 11 -1.56 -6.96 -12.63
CA HIS A 11 -2.36 -8.14 -12.29
C HIS A 11 -3.41 -7.75 -11.25
N PRO A 12 -4.44 -8.58 -11.00
CA PRO A 12 -5.41 -8.31 -9.93
C PRO A 12 -4.74 -8.26 -8.56
N ILE A 13 -5.02 -7.20 -7.80
CA ILE A 13 -4.45 -6.97 -6.46
C ILE A 13 -5.57 -6.54 -5.51
N GLN A 14 -5.58 -7.08 -4.29
CA GLN A 14 -6.67 -6.94 -3.32
C GLN A 14 -7.01 -5.47 -2.96
N TYR A 15 -6.05 -4.56 -2.97
CA TYR A 15 -6.31 -3.15 -2.66
C TYR A 15 -6.72 -2.31 -3.88
N GLN A 16 -6.55 -2.82 -5.12
CA GLN A 16 -7.02 -2.14 -6.32
C GLN A 16 -8.47 -2.50 -6.67
N ALA A 17 -8.90 -3.72 -6.39
CA ALA A 17 -10.24 -4.18 -6.72
C ALA A 17 -11.36 -3.30 -6.11
N PRO A 18 -11.31 -2.87 -4.83
CA PRO A 18 -12.29 -1.94 -4.27
C PRO A 18 -12.35 -0.60 -5.00
N TRP A 19 -11.20 -0.06 -5.39
CA TRP A 19 -11.13 1.18 -6.17
C TRP A 19 -11.76 1.01 -7.56
N PHE A 20 -11.48 -0.10 -8.26
CA PHE A 20 -12.09 -0.40 -9.56
C PHE A 20 -13.61 -0.57 -9.44
N ARG A 21 -14.11 -1.25 -8.40
CA ARG A 21 -15.54 -1.36 -8.13
C ARG A 21 -16.19 0.00 -7.89
N ALA A 22 -15.56 0.85 -7.09
CA ALA A 22 -16.08 2.19 -6.81
C ALA A 22 -16.11 3.07 -8.07
N MET A 23 -15.10 2.99 -8.93
CA MET A 23 -15.08 3.67 -10.22
C MET A 23 -16.16 3.13 -11.16
N ALA A 24 -16.33 1.83 -11.27
CA ALA A 24 -17.33 1.21 -12.14
C ALA A 24 -18.78 1.50 -11.70
N ALA A 25 -18.99 1.72 -10.40
CA ALA A 25 -20.29 2.10 -9.86
C ALA A 25 -20.60 3.60 -10.01
N HIS A 26 -19.61 4.43 -10.41
CA HIS A 26 -19.83 5.87 -10.53
C HIS A 26 -20.52 6.24 -11.83
N PRO A 27 -21.62 7.02 -11.81
CA PRO A 27 -22.46 7.26 -13.00
C PRO A 27 -21.76 8.04 -14.12
N GLU A 28 -20.72 8.80 -13.82
CA GLU A 28 -19.94 9.54 -14.81
C GLU A 28 -18.84 8.70 -15.47
N LEU A 29 -18.59 7.46 -15.04
CA LEU A 29 -17.51 6.62 -15.53
C LEU A 29 -18.04 5.35 -16.21
N ASP A 30 -17.49 5.04 -17.38
CA ASP A 30 -17.62 3.77 -18.07
C ASP A 30 -16.25 3.11 -18.09
N LEU A 31 -15.98 2.29 -17.04
CA LEU A 31 -14.66 1.73 -16.75
C LEU A 31 -14.44 0.38 -17.44
N GLU A 32 -13.23 0.21 -17.99
CA GLU A 32 -12.69 -1.09 -18.39
C GLU A 32 -11.25 -1.25 -17.89
N VAL A 33 -10.94 -2.37 -17.21
CA VAL A 33 -9.64 -2.65 -16.62
C VAL A 33 -8.90 -3.71 -17.43
N PHE A 34 -7.67 -3.40 -17.85
CA PHE A 34 -6.80 -4.29 -18.61
C PHE A 34 -5.66 -4.80 -17.72
N PHE A 35 -5.66 -6.11 -17.46
CA PHE A 35 -4.59 -6.79 -16.72
C PHE A 35 -3.56 -7.35 -17.68
N CYS A 36 -2.28 -7.03 -17.45
CA CYS A 36 -1.16 -7.50 -18.29
C CYS A 36 -0.67 -8.90 -17.90
N HIS A 37 -1.11 -9.45 -16.77
CA HIS A 37 -0.65 -10.72 -16.23
C HIS A 37 -1.69 -11.34 -15.31
N GLN A 38 -1.73 -12.67 -15.30
CA GLN A 38 -2.47 -13.46 -14.32
C GLN A 38 -1.44 -14.17 -13.41
N ALA A 39 -1.28 -13.66 -12.20
CA ALA A 39 -0.35 -14.24 -11.24
C ALA A 39 -0.86 -15.60 -10.73
N THR A 40 0.07 -16.56 -10.58
CA THR A 40 -0.21 -17.84 -9.91
C THR A 40 0.10 -17.77 -8.41
N PRO A 41 -0.47 -18.67 -7.56
CA PRO A 41 -0.12 -18.76 -6.14
C PRO A 41 1.40 -18.87 -5.89
N SER A 42 2.11 -19.67 -6.67
CA SER A 42 3.58 -19.80 -6.58
C SER A 42 4.31 -18.50 -6.88
N GLN A 43 3.84 -17.70 -7.86
CA GLN A 43 4.41 -16.38 -8.15
C GLN A 43 4.14 -15.39 -7.01
N GLN A 44 3.02 -15.52 -6.30
CA GLN A 44 2.75 -14.70 -5.10
C GLN A 44 3.67 -15.09 -3.95
N ALA A 45 3.90 -16.39 -3.70
CA ALA A 45 4.86 -16.86 -2.71
C ALA A 45 6.27 -16.31 -3.00
N ALA A 46 6.73 -16.44 -4.25
CA ALA A 46 8.02 -15.93 -4.71
C ALA A 46 8.15 -14.39 -4.60
N ALA A 47 7.04 -13.66 -4.59
CA ALA A 47 7.02 -12.21 -4.34
C ALA A 47 7.31 -11.82 -2.87
N GLY A 48 7.75 -12.78 -2.04
CA GLY A 48 8.24 -12.56 -0.68
C GLY A 48 7.21 -12.84 0.43
N PHE A 49 6.07 -13.47 0.10
CA PHE A 49 5.13 -13.95 1.12
C PHE A 49 5.62 -15.23 1.81
N GLY A 50 6.47 -16.03 1.14
CA GLY A 50 7.01 -17.27 1.69
C GLY A 50 6.02 -18.44 1.69
N VAL A 51 4.76 -18.21 1.41
CA VAL A 51 3.68 -19.20 1.36
C VAL A 51 2.87 -19.03 0.07
N GLU A 52 2.42 -20.15 -0.51
CA GLU A 52 1.46 -20.13 -1.61
C GLU A 52 0.06 -19.88 -1.07
N PHE A 53 -0.67 -18.95 -1.69
CA PHE A 53 -2.05 -18.66 -1.33
C PHE A 53 -2.81 -18.00 -2.47
N ASP A 54 -4.11 -18.10 -2.44
CA ASP A 54 -5.03 -17.26 -3.20
C ASP A 54 -5.67 -16.23 -2.28
N TRP A 55 -5.96 -15.04 -2.81
CA TRP A 55 -6.69 -14.04 -2.04
C TRP A 55 -8.11 -14.54 -1.73
N ASP A 56 -8.49 -14.50 -0.47
CA ASP A 56 -9.80 -14.93 0.05
C ASP A 56 -10.89 -13.84 -0.07
N VAL A 57 -10.67 -12.87 -0.96
CA VAL A 57 -11.60 -11.79 -1.30
C VAL A 57 -11.77 -11.69 -2.81
N PRO A 58 -12.96 -11.29 -3.31
CA PRO A 58 -13.20 -11.19 -4.74
C PRO A 58 -12.33 -10.09 -5.37
N LEU A 59 -11.48 -10.46 -6.34
CA LEU A 59 -10.61 -9.53 -7.03
C LEU A 59 -11.18 -9.01 -8.35
N LEU A 60 -12.03 -9.78 -9.02
CA LEU A 60 -12.48 -9.54 -10.40
C LEU A 60 -13.98 -9.23 -10.50
N GLU A 61 -14.67 -9.09 -9.38
CA GLU A 61 -16.12 -8.82 -9.36
C GLU A 61 -16.44 -7.33 -9.32
N GLY A 62 -17.57 -6.94 -9.92
CA GLY A 62 -18.13 -5.59 -9.83
C GLY A 62 -17.55 -4.55 -10.77
N TYR A 63 -16.74 -4.95 -11.75
CA TYR A 63 -16.25 -4.08 -12.83
C TYR A 63 -15.93 -4.89 -14.09
N ARG A 64 -15.91 -4.22 -15.27
CA ARG A 64 -15.50 -4.87 -16.52
C ARG A 64 -13.98 -4.96 -16.57
N TYR A 65 -13.47 -6.12 -16.95
CA TYR A 65 -12.03 -6.35 -17.09
C TYR A 65 -11.71 -7.28 -18.28
N ARG A 66 -10.45 -7.22 -18.68
CA ARG A 66 -9.86 -8.12 -19.69
C ARG A 66 -8.41 -8.43 -19.35
N PHE A 67 -8.02 -9.70 -19.45
CA PHE A 67 -6.63 -10.09 -19.47
C PHE A 67 -6.05 -9.91 -20.86
N LEU A 68 -4.96 -9.16 -20.97
CA LEU A 68 -4.21 -9.00 -22.21
C LEU A 68 -3.28 -10.19 -22.42
N LYS A 69 -3.10 -10.58 -23.69
CA LYS A 69 -2.14 -11.62 -24.04
C LYS A 69 -0.72 -11.13 -23.79
N ASN A 70 -0.08 -11.68 -22.75
CA ASN A 70 1.33 -11.42 -22.47
C ASN A 70 2.19 -12.34 -23.35
N VAL A 71 3.00 -11.77 -24.25
CA VAL A 71 3.89 -12.47 -25.16
C VAL A 71 5.36 -12.44 -24.72
N ALA A 72 5.63 -12.02 -23.48
CA ALA A 72 6.98 -12.02 -22.91
C ALA A 72 7.56 -13.45 -22.87
N ALA A 73 8.84 -13.59 -23.18
CA ALA A 73 9.54 -14.87 -23.08
C ALA A 73 9.64 -15.38 -21.63
N ASP A 74 9.74 -14.46 -20.67
CA ASP A 74 9.73 -14.73 -19.23
C ASP A 74 8.64 -13.86 -18.56
N PRO A 75 7.37 -14.35 -18.51
CA PRO A 75 6.26 -13.58 -17.96
C PRO A 75 6.40 -13.35 -16.46
N SER A 76 6.58 -12.09 -16.05
CA SER A 76 6.80 -11.71 -14.65
C SER A 76 6.47 -10.25 -14.42
N VAL A 77 5.98 -9.94 -13.21
CA VAL A 77 5.86 -8.56 -12.73
C VAL A 77 7.18 -8.02 -12.15
N GLY A 78 8.22 -8.84 -12.06
CA GLY A 78 9.49 -8.49 -11.41
C GLY A 78 10.43 -7.61 -12.24
N HIS A 79 10.38 -7.65 -13.57
CA HIS A 79 11.28 -6.93 -14.46
C HIS A 79 10.56 -6.23 -15.61
N PHE A 80 11.25 -5.29 -16.29
CA PHE A 80 10.66 -4.44 -17.33
C PHE A 80 10.01 -5.22 -18.47
N GLY A 81 10.71 -6.22 -19.02
CA GLY A 81 10.27 -7.01 -20.17
C GLY A 81 9.28 -8.13 -19.85
N GLY A 82 9.04 -8.42 -18.57
CA GLY A 82 8.16 -9.54 -18.15
C GLY A 82 6.67 -9.33 -18.43
N LEU A 83 6.27 -8.11 -18.77
CA LEU A 83 4.94 -7.77 -19.26
C LEU A 83 5.05 -7.18 -20.67
N ASP A 84 4.65 -7.94 -21.67
CA ASP A 84 4.64 -7.55 -23.08
C ASP A 84 3.29 -7.85 -23.69
N THR A 85 2.42 -6.83 -23.79
CA THR A 85 1.04 -6.97 -24.21
C THR A 85 0.74 -6.05 -25.40
N PRO A 86 1.25 -6.36 -26.63
CA PRO A 86 1.16 -5.46 -27.77
C PRO A 86 -0.27 -5.18 -28.23
N GLU A 87 -1.23 -6.07 -27.98
CA GLU A 87 -2.64 -5.88 -28.37
C GLU A 87 -3.31 -4.64 -27.73
N ILE A 88 -2.77 -4.12 -26.61
CA ILE A 88 -3.29 -2.89 -26.00
C ILE A 88 -3.26 -1.70 -26.98
N ARG A 89 -2.36 -1.72 -27.96
CA ARG A 89 -2.25 -0.65 -28.98
C ARG A 89 -3.46 -0.58 -29.88
N ASP A 90 -3.93 -1.74 -30.33
CA ASP A 90 -5.09 -1.86 -31.22
C ASP A 90 -6.37 -1.55 -30.44
N ILE A 91 -6.48 -2.06 -29.21
CA ILE A 91 -7.60 -1.76 -28.30
C ILE A 91 -7.76 -0.25 -28.09
N ILE A 92 -6.67 0.47 -27.81
CA ILE A 92 -6.72 1.94 -27.61
C ILE A 92 -7.11 2.66 -28.89
N ALA A 93 -6.61 2.20 -30.05
CA ALA A 93 -6.93 2.81 -31.33
C ALA A 93 -8.40 2.61 -31.73
N GLU A 94 -8.95 1.44 -31.47
CA GLU A 94 -10.30 1.06 -31.90
C GLU A 94 -11.39 1.57 -30.97
N GLN A 95 -11.16 1.47 -29.63
CA GLN A 95 -12.22 1.73 -28.65
C GLN A 95 -12.44 3.20 -28.30
N ARG A 96 -11.55 4.10 -28.70
CA ARG A 96 -11.68 5.56 -28.51
C ARG A 96 -12.03 5.96 -27.08
N PHE A 97 -11.17 5.58 -26.11
CA PHE A 97 -11.31 6.02 -24.72
C PHE A 97 -11.18 7.53 -24.59
N HIS A 98 -11.92 8.12 -23.64
CA HIS A 98 -11.77 9.53 -23.27
C HIS A 98 -10.47 9.76 -22.47
N ALA A 99 -10.02 8.76 -21.70
CA ALA A 99 -8.72 8.76 -21.03
C ALA A 99 -8.24 7.35 -20.72
N VAL A 100 -6.92 7.17 -20.64
CA VAL A 100 -6.27 5.92 -20.24
C VAL A 100 -5.39 6.16 -19.01
N ILE A 101 -5.60 5.39 -17.95
CA ILE A 101 -4.79 5.42 -16.73
C ILE A 101 -3.82 4.24 -16.75
N ASN A 102 -2.51 4.53 -16.70
CA ASN A 102 -1.49 3.52 -16.49
C ASN A 102 -1.06 3.51 -15.01
N CYS A 103 -1.07 2.33 -14.38
CA CYS A 103 -0.60 2.16 -13.00
C CYS A 103 0.94 2.08 -12.94
N GLY A 104 1.60 3.11 -13.49
CA GLY A 104 3.05 3.25 -13.57
C GLY A 104 3.59 3.32 -14.99
N TRP A 105 4.92 3.22 -15.10
CA TRP A 105 5.67 3.26 -16.38
C TRP A 105 6.87 2.31 -16.38
N HIS A 106 7.02 1.48 -15.37
CA HIS A 106 8.17 0.61 -15.15
C HIS A 106 8.03 -0.80 -15.78
N ARG A 107 7.07 -0.96 -16.72
CA ARG A 107 6.85 -2.19 -17.49
C ARG A 107 6.70 -1.88 -18.98
N LYS A 108 7.09 -2.83 -19.83
CA LYS A 108 6.99 -2.68 -21.30
C LYS A 108 5.55 -2.43 -21.74
N SER A 109 4.58 -3.15 -21.17
CA SER A 109 3.15 -2.98 -21.45
C SER A 109 2.65 -1.55 -21.20
N TYR A 110 3.11 -0.89 -20.14
CA TYR A 110 2.75 0.51 -19.89
C TYR A 110 3.26 1.44 -20.99
N TRP A 111 4.49 1.22 -21.49
CA TRP A 111 5.04 1.99 -22.61
C TRP A 111 4.31 1.71 -23.93
N GLN A 112 3.82 0.49 -24.12
CA GLN A 112 2.97 0.17 -25.28
C GLN A 112 1.65 0.94 -25.24
N SER A 113 1.01 1.00 -24.05
CA SER A 113 -0.19 1.80 -23.82
C SER A 113 0.07 3.30 -23.99
N ILE A 114 1.08 3.86 -23.32
CA ILE A 114 1.43 5.29 -23.37
C ILE A 114 1.70 5.74 -24.82
N ARG A 115 2.50 4.97 -25.56
CA ARG A 115 2.81 5.27 -26.97
C ARG A 115 1.57 5.19 -27.88
N ALA A 116 0.66 4.24 -27.62
CA ALA A 116 -0.60 4.15 -28.35
C ALA A 116 -1.46 5.39 -28.07
N CYS A 117 -1.57 5.83 -26.82
CA CYS A 117 -2.28 7.05 -26.45
C CYS A 117 -1.72 8.27 -27.18
N TRP A 118 -0.40 8.45 -27.18
CA TRP A 118 0.23 9.55 -27.92
C TRP A 118 -0.05 9.49 -29.43
N LYS A 119 -0.03 8.29 -30.03
CA LYS A 119 -0.33 8.10 -31.46
C LYS A 119 -1.78 8.42 -31.81
N THR A 120 -2.71 8.03 -30.97
CA THR A 120 -4.16 8.24 -31.17
C THR A 120 -4.67 9.57 -30.62
N ARG A 121 -3.81 10.35 -29.95
CA ARG A 121 -4.18 11.58 -29.20
C ARG A 121 -5.22 11.31 -28.11
N THR A 122 -5.22 10.10 -27.55
CA THR A 122 -6.02 9.77 -26.37
C THR A 122 -5.33 10.29 -25.12
N PRO A 123 -5.99 11.05 -24.25
CA PRO A 123 -5.41 11.51 -23.01
C PRO A 123 -4.84 10.36 -22.17
N VAL A 124 -3.56 10.49 -21.76
CA VAL A 124 -2.85 9.49 -20.96
C VAL A 124 -2.50 10.02 -19.58
N MET A 125 -2.98 9.32 -18.57
CA MET A 125 -2.72 9.59 -17.16
C MET A 125 -1.84 8.50 -16.56
N VAL A 126 -0.97 8.86 -15.62
CA VAL A 126 -0.13 7.89 -14.91
C VAL A 126 -0.35 7.98 -13.41
N ARG A 127 -0.62 6.83 -12.76
CA ARG A 127 -0.73 6.73 -11.30
C ARG A 127 0.54 6.15 -10.73
N SER A 128 1.07 6.76 -9.66
CA SER A 128 2.32 6.31 -9.05
C SER A 128 2.37 6.61 -7.56
N ASP A 129 3.06 5.71 -6.85
CA ASP A 129 3.50 5.81 -5.45
C ASP A 129 5.02 6.08 -5.35
N SER A 130 5.68 6.39 -6.47
CA SER A 130 7.12 6.70 -6.49
C SER A 130 7.44 7.94 -5.67
N HIS A 131 8.60 7.95 -5.00
CA HIS A 131 9.08 9.07 -4.21
C HIS A 131 10.60 9.28 -4.36
N LEU A 132 11.11 10.40 -3.86
CA LEU A 132 12.52 10.79 -3.97
C LEU A 132 13.42 10.17 -2.89
N HIS A 133 12.84 9.53 -1.87
CA HIS A 133 13.58 8.98 -0.71
C HIS A 133 14.15 7.56 -0.93
N THR A 134 13.95 6.98 -2.11
CA THR A 134 14.58 5.69 -2.46
C THR A 134 16.07 5.94 -2.71
N GLU A 135 16.93 5.23 -1.99
CA GLU A 135 18.38 5.32 -2.19
C GLU A 135 18.78 4.85 -3.59
N ARG A 136 19.54 5.67 -4.27
CA ARG A 136 20.10 5.40 -5.60
C ARG A 136 21.50 5.97 -5.70
N THR A 137 22.32 5.35 -6.56
CA THR A 137 23.63 5.91 -6.86
C THR A 137 23.50 7.23 -7.63
N ALA A 138 24.43 8.18 -7.41
CA ALA A 138 24.43 9.49 -8.09
C ALA A 138 24.38 9.35 -9.63
N LEU A 139 25.07 8.35 -10.19
CA LEU A 139 25.05 8.08 -11.63
C LEU A 139 23.63 7.69 -12.13
N LYS A 140 22.92 6.83 -11.39
CA LYS A 140 21.53 6.45 -11.74
C LYS A 140 20.61 7.66 -11.68
N GLU A 141 20.75 8.53 -10.69
CA GLU A 141 19.94 9.75 -10.59
C GLU A 141 20.28 10.74 -11.71
N ALA A 142 21.57 10.93 -12.06
CA ALA A 142 22.00 11.80 -13.15
C ALA A 142 21.44 11.36 -14.52
N LEU A 143 21.39 10.05 -14.78
CA LEU A 143 20.81 9.50 -16.02
C LEU A 143 19.27 9.55 -16.02
N LYS A 144 18.67 9.34 -14.86
CA LYS A 144 17.21 9.32 -14.71
C LYS A 144 16.61 10.72 -14.88
N LEU A 145 17.23 11.74 -14.33
CA LEU A 145 16.70 13.09 -14.30
C LEU A 145 16.30 13.63 -15.69
N PRO A 146 17.18 13.65 -16.72
CA PRO A 146 16.80 14.15 -18.04
C PRO A 146 15.73 13.30 -18.70
N ALA A 147 15.80 11.95 -18.59
CA ALA A 147 14.83 11.05 -19.17
C ALA A 147 13.42 11.29 -18.59
N TYR A 148 13.33 11.43 -17.27
CA TYR A 148 12.05 11.63 -16.58
C TYR A 148 11.50 13.04 -16.79
N ARG A 149 12.34 14.07 -16.84
CA ARG A 149 11.96 15.43 -17.22
C ARG A 149 11.49 15.55 -18.67
N LEU A 150 11.87 14.59 -19.52
CA LEU A 150 11.40 14.55 -20.89
C LEU A 150 10.02 13.92 -21.01
N PHE A 151 9.73 12.83 -20.25
CA PHE A 151 8.49 12.08 -20.45
C PHE A 151 7.37 12.43 -19.45
N ILE A 152 7.67 12.73 -18.18
CA ILE A 152 6.64 13.05 -17.16
C ILE A 152 5.78 14.26 -17.59
N PRO A 153 6.33 15.39 -18.09
CA PRO A 153 5.53 16.51 -18.57
C PRO A 153 4.64 16.21 -19.78
N ARG A 154 4.88 15.09 -20.47
CA ARG A 154 4.06 14.65 -21.61
C ARG A 154 2.84 13.82 -21.22
N MET A 155 2.69 13.52 -19.92
CA MET A 155 1.46 12.93 -19.41
C MET A 155 0.41 14.02 -19.28
N ASP A 156 -0.83 13.74 -19.71
CA ASP A 156 -1.92 14.69 -19.63
C ASP A 156 -2.35 14.94 -18.18
N ALA A 157 -2.21 13.92 -17.30
CA ALA A 157 -2.30 14.08 -15.86
C ALA A 157 -1.44 13.06 -15.09
N CYS A 158 -1.02 13.47 -13.90
CA CYS A 158 -0.29 12.65 -12.93
C CYS A 158 -1.17 12.39 -11.70
N LEU A 159 -1.44 11.14 -11.41
CA LEU A 159 -2.29 10.70 -10.30
C LEU A 159 -1.39 10.30 -9.12
N ALA A 160 -1.19 11.23 -8.20
CA ALA A 160 -0.34 11.03 -7.03
C ALA A 160 -1.09 10.30 -5.94
N VAL A 161 -0.49 9.28 -5.32
CA VAL A 161 -1.12 8.55 -4.21
C VAL A 161 -1.02 9.28 -2.86
N GLY A 162 -0.12 10.27 -2.75
CA GLY A 162 0.12 11.07 -1.55
C GLY A 162 1.14 12.16 -1.82
N ARG A 163 1.58 12.83 -0.74
CA ARG A 163 2.48 14.00 -0.81
C ARG A 163 3.81 13.67 -1.51
N TRP A 164 4.47 12.60 -1.09
CA TRP A 164 5.77 12.25 -1.69
C TRP A 164 5.68 11.90 -3.18
N ALA A 165 4.58 11.28 -3.61
CA ALA A 165 4.34 11.04 -5.03
C ALA A 165 4.07 12.34 -5.79
N ARG A 166 3.36 13.30 -5.18
CA ARG A 166 3.18 14.64 -5.74
C ARG A 166 4.51 15.37 -5.90
N ASP A 167 5.34 15.37 -4.87
CA ASP A 167 6.67 15.99 -4.89
C ASP A 167 7.58 15.35 -5.94
N TYR A 168 7.48 14.03 -6.10
CA TYR A 168 8.16 13.29 -7.17
C TYR A 168 7.74 13.78 -8.56
N PHE A 169 6.46 13.91 -8.84
CA PHE A 169 5.98 14.42 -10.12
C PHE A 169 6.43 15.87 -10.37
N LEU A 170 6.35 16.74 -9.37
CA LEU A 170 6.85 18.11 -9.45
C LEU A 170 8.35 18.17 -9.75
N HIS A 171 9.17 17.35 -9.07
CA HIS A 171 10.62 17.28 -9.28
C HIS A 171 10.98 16.93 -10.73
N TYR A 172 10.19 16.05 -11.37
CA TYR A 172 10.38 15.66 -12.76
C TYR A 172 9.60 16.52 -13.76
N GLY A 173 9.07 17.67 -13.34
CA GLY A 173 8.54 18.71 -14.21
C GLY A 173 7.07 18.56 -14.60
N ALA A 174 6.29 17.74 -13.89
CA ALA A 174 4.85 17.76 -14.05
C ALA A 174 4.26 19.13 -13.65
N ARG A 175 3.30 19.61 -14.42
CA ARG A 175 2.61 20.87 -14.10
C ARG A 175 1.75 20.70 -12.84
N PRO A 176 1.79 21.64 -11.87
CA PRO A 176 1.00 21.54 -10.62
C PRO A 176 -0.49 21.37 -10.85
N ASP A 177 -1.06 22.02 -11.89
CA ASP A 177 -2.46 21.94 -12.28
C ASP A 177 -2.85 20.62 -13.00
N ARG A 178 -1.88 19.74 -13.23
CA ARG A 178 -2.06 18.41 -13.82
C ARG A 178 -1.70 17.28 -12.85
N ILE A 179 -1.53 17.59 -11.57
CA ILE A 179 -1.28 16.59 -10.52
C ILE A 179 -2.51 16.50 -9.63
N PHE A 180 -3.14 15.33 -9.61
CA PHE A 180 -4.36 15.04 -8.87
C PHE A 180 -4.09 14.01 -7.77
N LEU A 181 -4.67 14.20 -6.59
CA LEU A 181 -4.57 13.22 -5.50
C LEU A 181 -5.52 12.05 -5.78
N VAL A 182 -4.96 10.89 -6.04
CA VAL A 182 -5.69 9.61 -6.18
C VAL A 182 -5.09 8.63 -5.18
N PRO A 183 -5.48 8.73 -3.90
CA PRO A 183 -4.79 8.04 -2.82
C PRO A 183 -4.84 6.53 -2.95
N HIS A 184 -3.87 5.87 -2.31
CA HIS A 184 -4.01 4.48 -1.98
C HIS A 184 -5.12 4.32 -0.93
N ALA A 185 -6.03 3.40 -1.21
CA ALA A 185 -7.15 3.06 -0.35
C ALA A 185 -7.24 1.53 -0.19
N VAL A 186 -7.93 1.11 0.83
CA VAL A 186 -8.34 -0.28 1.06
C VAL A 186 -9.86 -0.36 0.99
N ASP A 187 -10.45 -1.55 1.10
CA ASP A 187 -11.91 -1.67 1.22
C ASP A 187 -12.35 -1.22 2.63
N GLU A 188 -12.49 0.08 2.80
CA GLU A 188 -12.81 0.66 4.12
C GLU A 188 -14.13 0.15 4.70
N ARG A 189 -15.13 -0.13 3.85
CA ARG A 189 -16.42 -0.67 4.31
C ARG A 189 -16.26 -2.10 4.82
N TRP A 190 -15.48 -2.88 4.11
CA TRP A 190 -15.19 -4.26 4.47
C TRP A 190 -14.38 -4.32 5.78
N PHE A 191 -13.26 -3.59 5.87
CA PHE A 191 -12.40 -3.57 7.07
C PHE A 191 -13.14 -3.04 8.30
N SER A 192 -13.82 -1.89 8.19
CA SER A 192 -14.55 -1.30 9.33
C SER A 192 -15.73 -2.18 9.79
N GLY A 193 -16.48 -2.76 8.84
CA GLY A 193 -17.57 -3.67 9.15
C GLY A 193 -17.11 -4.96 9.84
N HIS A 194 -15.98 -5.54 9.40
CA HIS A 194 -15.39 -6.72 10.04
C HIS A 194 -14.83 -6.37 11.44
N ALA A 195 -14.11 -5.25 11.56
CA ALA A 195 -13.60 -4.79 12.84
C ALA A 195 -14.72 -4.55 13.86
N ALA A 196 -15.83 -3.92 13.46
CA ALA A 196 -16.98 -3.71 14.33
C ALA A 196 -17.63 -5.03 14.80
N ARG A 197 -17.77 -6.01 13.91
CA ARG A 197 -18.28 -7.35 14.28
C ARG A 197 -17.37 -8.13 15.22
N LEU A 198 -16.04 -7.97 15.04
CA LEU A 198 -15.04 -8.66 15.86
C LEU A 198 -14.73 -7.93 17.17
N ALA A 199 -15.10 -6.65 17.33
CA ALA A 199 -14.80 -5.86 18.51
C ALA A 199 -15.26 -6.50 19.83
N PRO A 200 -16.47 -7.09 19.95
CA PRO A 200 -16.89 -7.80 21.16
C PRO A 200 -16.03 -9.06 21.46
N CYS A 201 -15.45 -9.67 20.44
CA CYS A 201 -14.61 -10.87 20.56
C CYS A 201 -13.13 -10.53 20.90
N ARG A 202 -12.79 -9.27 21.07
CA ARG A 202 -11.39 -8.86 21.33
C ARG A 202 -10.72 -9.60 22.50
N PRO A 203 -11.37 -9.82 23.67
CA PRO A 203 -10.77 -10.61 24.76
C PRO A 203 -10.41 -12.02 24.32
N GLN A 204 -11.31 -12.69 23.58
CA GLN A 204 -11.08 -14.04 23.05
C GLN A 204 -9.93 -14.07 22.04
N LEU A 205 -9.88 -13.13 21.09
CA LEU A 205 -8.80 -13.02 20.10
C LEU A 205 -7.45 -12.82 20.80
N ARG A 206 -7.41 -12.05 21.89
CA ARG A 206 -6.19 -11.88 22.68
C ARG A 206 -5.80 -13.17 23.39
N ALA A 207 -6.75 -13.90 23.96
CA ALA A 207 -6.51 -15.19 24.60
C ALA A 207 -5.99 -16.25 23.61
N ASP A 208 -6.60 -16.33 22.41
CA ASP A 208 -6.20 -17.28 21.35
C ASP A 208 -4.72 -17.09 20.94
N TRP A 209 -4.24 -15.84 20.89
CA TRP A 209 -2.84 -15.52 20.62
C TRP A 209 -1.97 -15.41 21.88
N LYS A 210 -2.51 -15.75 23.05
CA LYS A 210 -1.80 -15.69 24.34
C LYS A 210 -1.20 -14.30 24.60
N LEU A 211 -1.92 -13.24 24.23
CA LEU A 211 -1.51 -11.87 24.49
C LEU A 211 -1.83 -11.52 25.94
N PRO A 212 -0.85 -11.06 26.74
CA PRO A 212 -1.05 -10.84 28.17
C PRO A 212 -2.09 -9.76 28.46
N ASP A 213 -2.90 -10.00 29.49
CA ASP A 213 -3.81 -8.98 30.01
C ASP A 213 -3.03 -7.79 30.56
N GLY A 214 -3.53 -6.59 30.30
CA GLY A 214 -2.87 -5.36 30.75
C GLY A 214 -1.64 -4.94 29.96
N ALA A 215 -1.07 -5.77 29.05
CA ALA A 215 0.01 -5.33 28.17
C ALA A 215 -0.51 -4.53 26.97
N ALA A 216 0.23 -3.49 26.55
CA ALA A 216 0.01 -2.83 25.26
C ALA A 216 0.50 -3.74 24.14
N VAL A 217 -0.36 -4.04 23.17
CA VAL A 217 -0.02 -4.92 22.06
C VAL A 217 0.32 -4.09 20.83
N PHE A 218 1.56 -4.19 20.41
CA PHE A 218 2.07 -3.56 19.19
C PHE A 218 2.06 -4.58 18.06
N LEU A 219 1.37 -4.25 16.96
CA LEU A 219 1.26 -5.11 15.78
C LEU A 219 2.35 -4.77 14.76
N TRP A 220 3.09 -5.77 14.32
CA TRP A 220 3.92 -5.73 13.12
C TRP A 220 3.32 -6.68 12.08
N ALA A 221 2.73 -6.14 11.01
CA ALA A 221 2.08 -6.90 9.95
C ALA A 221 2.77 -6.65 8.61
N ALA A 222 3.62 -7.59 8.19
CA ALA A 222 4.42 -7.44 6.97
C ALA A 222 5.05 -8.77 6.53
N LYS A 223 5.63 -8.80 5.32
CA LYS A 223 6.53 -9.87 4.88
C LYS A 223 7.82 -9.83 5.70
N PHE A 224 8.34 -10.98 6.11
CA PHE A 224 9.63 -11.07 6.82
C PHE A 224 10.81 -10.96 5.84
N ILE A 225 11.01 -9.76 5.28
CA ILE A 225 12.08 -9.40 4.33
C ILE A 225 12.91 -8.22 4.84
N PRO A 226 14.15 -8.02 4.36
CA PRO A 226 15.07 -7.00 4.89
C PRO A 226 14.46 -5.59 4.97
N LYS A 227 13.78 -5.12 3.93
CA LYS A 227 13.19 -3.78 3.91
C LYS A 227 12.12 -3.53 4.98
N LYS A 228 11.52 -4.58 5.55
CA LYS A 228 10.48 -4.47 6.60
C LYS A 228 11.07 -4.46 8.02
N ARG A 229 12.38 -4.75 8.16
CA ARG A 229 13.17 -4.62 9.38
C ARG A 229 12.55 -5.29 10.62
N PRO A 230 12.18 -6.58 10.55
CA PRO A 230 11.52 -7.27 11.69
C PRO A 230 12.38 -7.26 12.97
N LEU A 231 13.70 -7.28 12.85
CA LEU A 231 14.60 -7.28 14.00
C LEU A 231 14.62 -5.94 14.76
N ASP A 232 14.38 -4.81 14.07
CA ASP A 232 14.30 -3.52 14.76
C ASP A 232 13.05 -3.46 15.65
N PHE A 233 11.93 -4.01 15.18
CA PHE A 233 10.73 -4.14 16.01
C PHE A 233 10.99 -5.01 17.26
N LEU A 234 11.65 -6.15 17.11
CA LEU A 234 11.96 -7.06 18.22
C LEU A 234 12.92 -6.42 19.22
N ARG A 235 13.98 -5.76 18.75
CA ARG A 235 14.94 -5.05 19.62
C ARG A 235 14.26 -3.95 20.44
N SER A 236 13.37 -3.20 19.79
CA SER A 236 12.64 -2.12 20.48
C SER A 236 11.68 -2.66 21.54
N LEU A 237 11.02 -3.80 21.28
CA LEU A 237 10.21 -4.50 22.29
C LEU A 237 11.06 -4.99 23.46
N GLU A 238 12.23 -5.58 23.18
CA GLU A 238 13.18 -6.01 24.21
C GLU A 238 13.58 -4.86 25.14
N ILE A 239 14.00 -3.73 24.55
CA ILE A 239 14.43 -2.54 25.30
C ILE A 239 13.26 -2.00 26.15
N ALA A 240 12.07 -1.85 25.57
CA ALA A 240 10.89 -1.36 26.28
C ALA A 240 10.51 -2.28 27.47
N ALA A 241 10.50 -3.60 27.24
CA ALA A 241 10.16 -4.57 28.26
C ALA A 241 11.20 -4.61 29.38
N ARG A 242 12.50 -4.56 29.06
CA ARG A 242 13.58 -4.45 30.06
C ARG A 242 13.50 -3.16 30.88
N GLY A 243 12.99 -2.08 30.28
CA GLY A 243 12.68 -0.82 30.96
C GLY A 243 11.43 -0.86 31.84
N GLY A 244 10.80 -2.02 31.99
CA GLY A 244 9.62 -2.22 32.85
C GLY A 244 8.28 -1.88 32.19
N ALA A 245 8.25 -1.53 30.89
CA ALA A 245 7.00 -1.26 30.18
C ALA A 245 6.20 -2.57 29.96
N ARG A 246 4.89 -2.51 30.19
CA ARG A 246 3.99 -3.64 29.89
C ARG A 246 3.64 -3.67 28.41
N VAL A 247 4.55 -4.18 27.59
CA VAL A 247 4.43 -4.28 26.13
C VAL A 247 4.41 -5.73 25.67
N HIS A 248 3.75 -6.00 24.56
CA HIS A 248 3.78 -7.29 23.86
C HIS A 248 3.72 -7.06 22.35
N GLY A 249 4.51 -7.80 21.58
CA GLY A 249 4.48 -7.77 20.12
C GLY A 249 3.54 -8.83 19.56
N LEU A 250 2.78 -8.46 18.53
CA LEU A 250 2.09 -9.43 17.66
C LEU A 250 2.67 -9.30 16.26
N MET A 251 3.36 -10.35 15.79
CA MET A 251 3.96 -10.37 14.45
C MET A 251 3.14 -11.24 13.50
N VAL A 252 2.66 -10.64 12.41
CA VAL A 252 1.86 -11.27 11.37
C VAL A 252 2.60 -11.27 10.04
N GLY A 253 2.63 -12.41 9.38
CA GLY A 253 3.26 -12.59 8.07
C GLY A 253 4.21 -13.78 8.02
N ASP A 254 4.89 -13.91 6.88
CA ASP A 254 5.90 -14.92 6.63
C ASP A 254 7.02 -14.37 5.72
N GLY A 255 8.08 -15.13 5.53
CA GLY A 255 9.20 -14.78 4.67
C GLY A 255 10.56 -15.25 5.19
N PRO A 256 11.64 -14.99 4.43
CA PRO A 256 12.96 -15.56 4.68
C PRO A 256 13.59 -15.15 6.04
N LEU A 257 13.18 -14.03 6.62
CA LEU A 257 13.71 -13.59 7.93
C LEU A 257 12.88 -14.07 9.14
N ARG A 258 11.82 -14.87 8.93
CA ARG A 258 10.98 -15.35 10.04
C ARG A 258 11.74 -16.21 11.04
N ALA A 259 12.45 -17.23 10.56
CA ALA A 259 13.21 -18.12 11.43
C ALA A 259 14.28 -17.37 12.26
N ALA A 260 14.97 -16.41 11.66
CA ALA A 260 15.95 -15.57 12.35
C ALA A 260 15.26 -14.67 13.39
N SER A 261 14.09 -14.13 13.12
CA SER A 261 13.29 -13.31 14.04
C SER A 261 12.81 -14.13 15.24
N GLU A 262 12.31 -15.34 15.03
CA GLU A 262 11.91 -16.26 16.10
C GLU A 262 13.10 -16.70 16.98
N ALA A 263 14.27 -16.98 16.37
CA ALA A 263 15.48 -17.31 17.09
C ALA A 263 15.94 -16.15 17.98
N PHE A 264 15.96 -14.93 17.44
CA PHE A 264 16.28 -13.73 18.19
C PHE A 264 15.32 -13.54 19.38
N ALA A 265 14.02 -13.65 19.14
CA ALA A 265 13.01 -13.48 20.18
C ALA A 265 13.17 -14.49 21.33
N ARG A 266 13.47 -15.77 21.02
CA ARG A 266 13.75 -16.80 22.05
C ARG A 266 15.03 -16.51 22.83
N GLN A 267 16.13 -16.20 22.13
CA GLN A 267 17.43 -15.92 22.75
C GLN A 267 17.37 -14.75 23.73
N HIS A 268 16.59 -13.71 23.38
CA HIS A 268 16.51 -12.47 24.16
C HIS A 268 15.25 -12.39 25.04
N SER A 269 14.43 -13.45 25.10
CA SER A 269 13.18 -13.50 25.87
C SER A 269 12.26 -12.32 25.56
N VAL A 270 12.15 -11.93 24.26
CA VAL A 270 11.32 -10.82 23.82
C VAL A 270 9.84 -11.19 24.00
N PRO A 271 9.00 -10.32 24.60
CA PRO A 271 7.57 -10.57 24.74
C PRO A 271 6.84 -10.41 23.40
N VAL A 272 6.76 -11.49 22.61
CA VAL A 272 6.20 -11.47 21.27
C VAL A 272 5.47 -12.78 20.93
N THR A 273 4.39 -12.66 20.17
CA THR A 273 3.67 -13.77 19.56
C THR A 273 3.81 -13.69 18.05
N PHE A 274 4.13 -14.81 17.39
CA PHE A 274 4.18 -14.95 15.93
C PHE A 274 2.89 -15.66 15.48
N ALA A 275 1.99 -14.92 14.84
CA ALA A 275 0.69 -15.44 14.37
C ALA A 275 0.77 -16.17 13.01
N GLY A 276 1.91 -16.06 12.29
CA GLY A 276 2.04 -16.59 10.94
C GLY A 276 1.39 -15.69 9.88
N PHE A 277 1.28 -16.22 8.67
CA PHE A 277 0.58 -15.55 7.58
C PHE A 277 -0.94 -15.55 7.86
N LEU A 278 -1.57 -14.40 7.69
CA LEU A 278 -3.02 -14.23 7.75
C LEU A 278 -3.48 -13.64 6.41
N ASN A 279 -4.45 -14.29 5.77
CA ASN A 279 -5.06 -13.76 4.56
C ASN A 279 -5.98 -12.58 4.88
N GLN A 280 -6.58 -11.94 3.89
CA GLN A 280 -7.32 -10.68 4.09
C GLN A 280 -8.52 -10.85 5.04
N SER A 281 -9.23 -11.98 4.99
CA SER A 281 -10.35 -12.26 5.91
C SER A 281 -9.90 -12.40 7.36
N GLU A 282 -8.68 -12.87 7.59
CA GLU A 282 -8.16 -13.17 8.92
C GLU A 282 -7.37 -12.01 9.55
N ILE A 283 -6.72 -11.18 8.72
CA ILE A 283 -5.81 -10.13 9.22
C ILE A 283 -6.53 -9.09 10.09
N VAL A 284 -7.83 -8.87 9.88
CA VAL A 284 -8.64 -7.94 10.69
C VAL A 284 -8.65 -8.34 12.16
N LYS A 285 -8.56 -9.64 12.48
CA LYS A 285 -8.46 -10.13 13.86
C LYS A 285 -7.23 -9.53 14.56
N SER A 286 -6.10 -9.39 13.84
CA SER A 286 -4.87 -8.81 14.40
C SER A 286 -5.03 -7.31 14.70
N TYR A 287 -5.72 -6.57 13.83
CA TYR A 287 -6.04 -5.16 14.07
C TYR A 287 -6.99 -4.99 15.27
N VAL A 288 -7.97 -5.88 15.43
CA VAL A 288 -8.87 -5.83 16.59
C VAL A 288 -8.14 -6.17 17.89
N ALA A 289 -7.22 -7.14 17.89
CA ALA A 289 -6.50 -7.58 19.07
C ALA A 289 -5.42 -6.61 19.53
N CYS A 290 -4.77 -5.89 18.62
CA CYS A 290 -3.69 -4.96 18.91
C CYS A 290 -4.18 -3.59 19.42
N ASP A 291 -3.24 -2.78 19.90
CA ASP A 291 -3.49 -1.41 20.34
C ASP A 291 -2.91 -0.37 19.35
N MET A 292 -1.82 -0.71 18.63
CA MET A 292 -1.13 0.18 17.69
C MET A 292 -0.38 -0.64 16.64
N LEU A 293 -0.38 -0.17 15.39
CA LEU A 293 0.46 -0.73 14.33
C LEU A 293 1.84 -0.09 14.34
N VAL A 294 2.88 -0.88 14.03
CA VAL A 294 4.27 -0.41 13.88
C VAL A 294 4.84 -0.81 12.53
N LEU A 295 5.34 0.15 11.76
CA LEU A 295 6.03 -0.05 10.49
C LEU A 295 7.46 0.43 10.58
N CYS A 296 8.42 -0.50 10.69
CA CYS A 296 9.86 -0.21 10.75
C CYS A 296 10.50 -0.10 9.37
N SER A 297 9.73 -0.14 8.28
CA SER A 297 10.21 -0.28 6.91
C SER A 297 11.18 0.84 6.48
N ASP A 298 12.12 0.48 5.60
CA ASP A 298 13.02 1.43 4.94
C ASP A 298 12.34 2.16 3.76
N GLY A 299 13.12 2.99 3.03
CA GLY A 299 12.65 3.76 1.89
C GLY A 299 12.19 2.94 0.66
N GLY A 300 12.24 1.61 0.73
CA GLY A 300 11.59 0.73 -0.23
C GLY A 300 10.07 0.56 0.03
N GLU A 301 9.56 1.09 1.15
CA GLU A 301 8.12 1.12 1.45
C GLU A 301 7.47 2.37 0.84
N THR A 302 7.01 2.26 -0.38
CA THR A 302 6.48 3.41 -1.14
C THR A 302 5.18 3.98 -0.56
N TRP A 303 4.41 3.16 0.21
CA TRP A 303 3.23 3.63 0.92
C TRP A 303 3.09 3.00 2.31
N GLY A 304 2.76 1.70 2.39
CA GLY A 304 2.48 0.99 3.64
C GLY A 304 0.98 0.84 3.89
N LEU A 305 0.27 0.14 2.98
CA LEU A 305 -1.18 -0.04 3.02
C LEU A 305 -1.73 -0.64 4.30
N VAL A 306 -0.94 -1.43 5.04
CA VAL A 306 -1.32 -1.93 6.37
C VAL A 306 -1.61 -0.80 7.38
N ALA A 307 -1.06 0.43 7.14
CA ALA A 307 -1.44 1.60 7.92
C ALA A 307 -2.88 2.04 7.62
N ASN A 308 -3.31 2.00 6.34
CA ASN A 308 -4.71 2.27 5.99
C ASN A 308 -5.64 1.26 6.68
N GLU A 309 -5.31 -0.03 6.61
CA GLU A 309 -6.09 -1.11 7.23
C GLU A 309 -6.21 -0.92 8.74
N ALA A 310 -5.09 -0.66 9.42
CA ALA A 310 -5.06 -0.42 10.87
C ALA A 310 -5.91 0.81 11.25
N MET A 311 -5.74 1.92 10.52
CA MET A 311 -6.47 3.16 10.80
C MET A 311 -7.98 3.03 10.54
N VAL A 312 -8.39 2.29 9.50
CA VAL A 312 -9.80 1.96 9.26
C VAL A 312 -10.37 1.13 10.41
N CYS A 313 -9.57 0.23 11.00
CA CYS A 313 -9.92 -0.55 12.19
C CYS A 313 -9.76 0.23 13.51
N GLY A 314 -9.56 1.56 13.46
CA GLY A 314 -9.42 2.41 14.64
C GLY A 314 -8.11 2.20 15.40
N ARG A 315 -7.02 1.85 14.73
CA ARG A 315 -5.69 1.69 15.35
C ARG A 315 -4.75 2.80 14.91
N PRO A 316 -4.10 3.50 15.85
CA PRO A 316 -3.06 4.45 15.53
C PRO A 316 -1.81 3.74 15.00
N CYS A 317 -0.92 4.48 14.33
CA CYS A 317 0.27 3.92 13.69
C CYS A 317 1.55 4.59 14.15
N MET A 318 2.60 3.81 14.40
CA MET A 318 3.98 4.28 14.46
C MET A 318 4.71 3.85 13.18
N VAL A 319 5.35 4.79 12.51
CA VAL A 319 6.07 4.50 11.25
C VAL A 319 7.47 5.09 11.26
N SER A 320 8.41 4.45 10.55
CA SER A 320 9.71 5.10 10.34
C SER A 320 9.55 6.34 9.45
N ASP A 321 10.49 7.25 9.52
CA ASP A 321 10.56 8.47 8.69
C ASP A 321 10.79 8.17 7.19
N LYS A 322 10.89 6.89 6.82
CA LYS A 322 11.06 6.42 5.42
C LYS A 322 9.83 5.75 4.84
N VAL A 323 8.77 5.56 5.61
CA VAL A 323 7.51 4.97 5.14
C VAL A 323 6.68 6.01 4.38
N GLY A 324 6.28 5.66 3.15
CA GLY A 324 5.65 6.61 2.21
C GLY A 324 4.35 7.25 2.69
N CYS A 325 3.53 6.55 3.47
CA CYS A 325 2.29 7.10 4.03
C CYS A 325 2.51 8.02 5.25
N GLY A 326 3.73 8.05 5.83
CA GLY A 326 4.01 8.81 7.05
C GLY A 326 3.54 10.25 6.99
N PRO A 327 3.97 11.07 6.01
CA PRO A 327 3.59 12.49 5.90
C PRO A 327 2.10 12.74 5.70
N ASP A 328 1.38 11.75 5.19
CA ASP A 328 -0.03 11.85 4.84
C ASP A 328 -0.95 11.37 5.97
N LEU A 329 -0.60 10.26 6.60
CA LEU A 329 -1.48 9.55 7.54
C LEU A 329 -1.09 9.76 9.00
N VAL A 330 0.21 9.94 9.31
CA VAL A 330 0.69 9.94 10.69
C VAL A 330 0.98 11.35 11.17
N THR A 331 0.14 11.81 12.10
CA THR A 331 0.26 13.08 12.81
C THR A 331 0.37 12.81 14.31
N PRO A 332 0.69 13.81 15.15
CA PRO A 332 0.69 13.62 16.60
C PRO A 332 -0.63 13.09 17.18
N GLU A 333 -1.76 13.33 16.48
CA GLU A 333 -3.10 12.86 16.89
C GLU A 333 -3.39 11.43 16.42
N THR A 334 -2.68 10.91 15.40
CA THR A 334 -2.96 9.59 14.80
C THR A 334 -1.84 8.58 15.01
N GLY A 335 -0.73 9.01 15.62
CA GLY A 335 0.40 8.13 15.86
C GLY A 335 1.72 8.86 16.10
N ALA A 336 2.84 8.24 15.71
CA ALA A 336 4.16 8.83 15.81
C ALA A 336 5.07 8.40 14.66
N VAL A 337 6.02 9.28 14.32
CA VAL A 337 7.11 8.99 13.37
C VAL A 337 8.41 8.88 14.16
N PHE A 338 9.25 7.91 13.81
CA PHE A 338 10.57 7.71 14.40
C PHE A 338 11.65 7.57 13.32
N PRO A 339 12.92 7.93 13.61
CA PRO A 339 14.01 7.77 12.64
C PRO A 339 14.25 6.31 12.29
N LEU A 340 14.47 6.00 11.00
CA LEU A 340 14.77 4.64 10.55
C LEU A 340 15.97 4.06 11.30
N GLY A 341 15.80 2.88 11.90
CA GLY A 341 16.84 2.16 12.61
C GLY A 341 17.10 2.64 14.06
N ASP A 342 16.42 3.70 14.49
CA ASP A 342 16.50 4.18 15.88
C ASP A 342 15.60 3.32 16.79
N VAL A 343 16.13 2.18 17.18
CA VAL A 343 15.42 1.20 18.04
C VAL A 343 15.17 1.73 19.45
N ASP A 344 16.05 2.59 19.96
CA ASP A 344 15.89 3.21 21.29
C ASP A 344 14.74 4.22 21.28
N ARG A 345 14.66 5.04 20.23
CA ARG A 345 13.52 5.97 20.07
C ARG A 345 12.20 5.23 19.91
N LEU A 346 12.18 4.14 19.14
CA LEU A 346 10.97 3.32 18.98
C LEU A 346 10.58 2.68 20.32
N ALA A 347 11.54 2.16 21.09
CA ALA A 347 11.30 1.59 22.43
C ALA A 347 10.74 2.63 23.41
N ALA A 348 11.29 3.85 23.39
CA ALA A 348 10.79 4.94 24.22
C ALA A 348 9.33 5.32 23.85
N LEU A 349 8.98 5.33 22.56
CA LEU A 349 7.61 5.55 22.11
C LEU A 349 6.67 4.41 22.51
N MET A 350 7.10 3.14 22.40
CA MET A 350 6.34 1.99 22.87
C MET A 350 6.08 2.08 24.38
N SER A 351 7.08 2.43 25.18
CA SER A 351 6.93 2.62 26.64
C SER A 351 5.97 3.74 26.99
N LYS A 352 6.09 4.88 26.30
CA LYS A 352 5.18 6.03 26.45
C LYS A 352 3.71 5.63 26.18
N PHE A 353 3.43 5.00 25.05
CA PHE A 353 2.07 4.62 24.68
C PHE A 353 1.54 3.44 25.51
N ALA A 354 2.40 2.55 26.00
CA ALA A 354 1.99 1.49 26.90
C ALA A 354 1.51 2.02 28.27
N ALA A 355 2.03 3.16 28.72
CA ALA A 355 1.65 3.80 29.97
C ALA A 355 0.31 4.57 29.91
N ASP A 356 -0.17 4.92 28.70
CA ASP A 356 -1.38 5.74 28.50
C ASP A 356 -2.34 5.08 27.50
N ARG A 357 -3.27 4.29 28.02
CA ARG A 357 -4.27 3.57 27.22
C ARG A 357 -5.36 4.47 26.65
N ASP A 358 -5.68 5.54 27.35
CA ASP A 358 -6.68 6.52 26.89
C ASP A 358 -6.15 7.34 25.72
N CYS A 359 -4.86 7.67 25.74
CA CYS A 359 -4.18 8.25 24.59
C CYS A 359 -4.27 7.35 23.36
N LEU A 360 -3.99 6.04 23.49
CA LEU A 360 -4.10 5.08 22.37
C LEU A 360 -5.51 5.01 21.80
N ARG A 361 -6.54 5.00 22.66
CA ARG A 361 -7.94 4.99 22.23
C ARG A 361 -8.29 6.27 21.46
N THR A 362 -7.95 7.43 22.00
CA THR A 362 -8.21 8.74 21.37
C THR A 362 -7.49 8.87 20.02
N MET A 363 -6.23 8.42 19.95
CA MET A 363 -5.48 8.36 18.69
C MET A 363 -6.13 7.43 17.68
N GLY A 364 -6.66 6.29 18.10
CA GLY A 364 -7.38 5.36 17.23
C GLY A 364 -8.64 5.97 16.61
N GLU A 365 -9.40 6.71 17.40
CA GLU A 365 -10.57 7.46 16.92
C GLU A 365 -10.16 8.55 15.91
N ALA A 366 -9.08 9.28 16.19
CA ALA A 366 -8.54 10.28 15.27
C ALA A 366 -8.03 9.63 13.96
N ALA A 367 -7.36 8.47 14.05
CA ALA A 367 -6.91 7.70 12.90
C ALA A 367 -8.08 7.27 12.01
N ALA A 368 -9.18 6.75 12.61
CA ALA A 368 -10.39 6.37 11.88
C ALA A 368 -11.09 7.56 11.20
N ARG A 369 -10.99 8.75 11.78
CA ARG A 369 -11.47 9.99 11.11
C ARG A 369 -10.54 10.43 9.97
N LYS A 370 -9.24 10.41 10.21
CA LYS A 370 -8.22 10.86 9.23
C LYS A 370 -8.23 10.02 7.97
N ILE A 371 -8.35 8.69 8.10
CA ILE A 371 -8.24 7.76 6.96
C ILE A 371 -9.37 7.94 5.94
N LYS A 372 -10.51 8.53 6.30
CA LYS A 372 -11.61 8.83 5.37
C LYS A 372 -11.17 9.74 4.20
N GLN A 373 -10.12 10.54 4.39
CA GLN A 373 -9.53 11.36 3.33
C GLN A 373 -8.73 10.53 2.31
N TYR A 374 -8.41 9.28 2.63
CA TYR A 374 -7.65 8.32 1.82
C TYR A 374 -8.51 7.07 1.52
N SER A 375 -9.80 7.30 1.25
CA SER A 375 -10.81 6.30 0.93
C SER A 375 -10.88 5.99 -0.57
N THR A 376 -11.57 4.92 -0.92
CA THR A 376 -11.91 4.62 -2.33
C THR A 376 -12.72 5.75 -2.97
N ASP A 377 -13.65 6.36 -2.24
CA ASP A 377 -14.42 7.52 -2.72
C ASP A 377 -13.51 8.74 -2.99
N ALA A 378 -12.51 8.99 -2.14
CA ALA A 378 -11.53 10.05 -2.37
C ALA A 378 -10.68 9.78 -3.63
N ALA A 379 -10.29 8.52 -3.86
CA ALA A 379 -9.57 8.13 -5.06
C ALA A 379 -10.42 8.30 -6.33
N VAL A 380 -11.70 7.96 -6.29
CA VAL A 380 -12.63 8.17 -7.43
C VAL A 380 -12.80 9.65 -7.73
N ARG A 381 -12.98 10.51 -6.71
CA ARG A 381 -13.06 11.97 -6.92
C ARG A 381 -11.80 12.51 -7.62
N GLY A 382 -10.61 12.11 -7.17
CA GLY A 382 -9.37 12.55 -7.81
C GLY A 382 -9.24 12.09 -9.26
N VAL A 383 -9.74 10.88 -9.59
CA VAL A 383 -9.81 10.42 -10.99
C VAL A 383 -10.77 11.27 -11.80
N LEU A 384 -11.96 11.59 -11.29
CA LEU A 384 -12.94 12.43 -11.99
C LEU A 384 -12.41 13.83 -12.27
N GLU A 385 -11.77 14.46 -11.26
CA GLU A 385 -11.11 15.76 -11.44
C GLU A 385 -10.05 15.70 -12.56
N ALA A 386 -9.25 14.63 -12.59
CA ALA A 386 -8.26 14.44 -13.64
C ALA A 386 -8.90 14.22 -15.02
N VAL A 387 -9.92 13.35 -15.11
CA VAL A 387 -10.64 13.09 -16.37
C VAL A 387 -11.26 14.38 -16.90
N HIS A 388 -11.96 15.14 -16.07
CA HIS A 388 -12.52 16.44 -16.46
C HIS A 388 -11.45 17.42 -16.96
N ALA A 389 -10.26 17.42 -16.34
CA ALA A 389 -9.17 18.33 -16.72
C ALA A 389 -8.50 17.96 -18.05
N VAL A 390 -8.51 16.69 -18.45
CA VAL A 390 -7.84 16.23 -19.69
C VAL A 390 -8.79 16.05 -20.87
N THR A 391 -10.12 16.08 -20.65
CA THR A 391 -11.14 15.89 -21.68
C THR A 391 -11.83 17.19 -22.13
N ARG A 392 -11.50 18.32 -21.49
CA ARG A 392 -11.96 19.67 -21.84
C ARG A 392 -11.15 20.27 -23.02
#